data_3dadd5d4f38d4aabe3d940551d0e404c
#
_entry.id   3dadd5d4f38d4aabe3d940551d0e404c
#
_cell.length_a   1.000
_cell.length_b   1.000
_cell.length_c   1.000
_cell.angle_alpha   90.00
_cell.angle_beta   90.00
_cell.angle_gamma   90.00
#
_symmetry.space_group_name_H-M   'P 1'
#
loop_
_entity.id
_entity.type
_entity.pdbx_description
1 polymer ?
#
loop_
_entity_poly.entity_id
_entity_poly.type
_entity_poly.pdbx_seq_one_letter_code
_entity_poly.pdbx_strand_id
1 'polypeptide(L)'
;MAYSRLVRSLGSLLGRQHPHKMGVTRDMVVALLRYKPKNLVEFRNKLATCTLCIGCMRPGEGAQATSCNLQFDSDFLKGLPAYKDCSSLVVNKRKQDQERKGHWMRFGKSTDPELDLNFQLGLFMDLALTRPSPACAAHQLRGKRCLTCPPLFPKLHKGPGGAWTLHPDPVPSPACVSAMVTAALRMIGVDTAAFSGVCCRMGGLTVATEAGVPETILWMQSGHAQDRAARRYVRLTNPDRLYDTWRAFRL
;
A
#
# COMPACT_ATOMS: atom_id res chain seq x y z
N MET A 1 -1.60 -20.28 -27.89
CA MET A 1 -1.63 -18.80 -27.65
C MET A 1 -2.65 -18.03 -28.50
N ALA A 2 -3.00 -18.45 -29.70
CA ALA A 2 -3.99 -17.78 -30.56
C ALA A 2 -5.42 -17.83 -30.00
N TYR A 3 -5.86 -18.94 -29.44
CA TYR A 3 -7.21 -19.15 -28.89
C TYR A 3 -7.56 -18.20 -27.75
N SER A 4 -6.62 -17.93 -26.84
CA SER A 4 -6.86 -17.02 -25.72
C SER A 4 -6.97 -15.53 -26.13
N ARG A 5 -6.39 -15.17 -27.28
CA ARG A 5 -6.55 -13.83 -27.88
C ARG A 5 -7.91 -13.71 -28.56
N LEU A 6 -8.34 -14.75 -29.27
CA LEU A 6 -9.65 -14.78 -29.93
C LEU A 6 -10.78 -14.70 -28.93
N VAL A 7 -10.73 -15.45 -27.82
CA VAL A 7 -11.74 -15.41 -26.75
C VAL A 7 -11.81 -14.03 -26.10
N ARG A 8 -10.67 -13.35 -25.89
CA ARG A 8 -10.66 -11.96 -25.39
C ARG A 8 -11.24 -10.96 -26.39
N SER A 9 -10.92 -11.11 -27.67
CA SER A 9 -11.45 -10.24 -28.73
C SER A 9 -12.94 -10.42 -28.91
N LEU A 10 -13.44 -11.66 -28.89
CA LEU A 10 -14.88 -11.95 -28.95
C LEU A 10 -15.63 -11.46 -27.70
N GLY A 11 -15.02 -11.58 -26.51
CA GLY A 11 -15.58 -11.01 -25.29
C GLY A 11 -15.69 -9.48 -25.31
N SER A 12 -14.77 -8.80 -25.99
CA SER A 12 -14.81 -7.36 -26.24
C SER A 12 -15.89 -6.99 -27.26
N LEU A 13 -16.05 -7.75 -28.33
CA LEU A 13 -17.05 -7.54 -29.39
C LEU A 13 -18.48 -7.85 -28.93
N LEU A 14 -18.66 -8.82 -28.03
CA LEU A 14 -19.98 -9.22 -27.51
C LEU A 14 -20.46 -8.36 -26.36
N GLY A 15 -19.80 -7.23 -26.09
CA GLY A 15 -20.27 -6.25 -25.11
C GLY A 15 -20.42 -6.80 -23.69
N ARG A 16 -19.62 -7.80 -23.29
CA ARG A 16 -19.51 -8.17 -21.88
C ARG A 16 -18.97 -6.95 -21.14
N GLN A 17 -19.89 -6.11 -20.69
CA GLN A 17 -19.58 -5.07 -19.73
C GLN A 17 -19.04 -5.79 -18.48
N HIS A 18 -17.72 -5.91 -18.39
CA HIS A 18 -17.13 -6.18 -17.08
C HIS A 18 -17.59 -5.04 -16.19
N PRO A 19 -18.25 -5.32 -15.07
CA PRO A 19 -18.68 -4.26 -14.17
C PRO A 19 -17.47 -3.35 -13.94
N HIS A 20 -17.61 -2.06 -14.24
CA HIS A 20 -16.52 -1.11 -14.09
C HIS A 20 -16.07 -1.17 -12.64
N LYS A 21 -14.80 -1.55 -12.43
CA LYS A 21 -14.23 -1.55 -11.09
C LYS A 21 -14.18 -0.11 -10.59
N MET A 22 -14.70 0.10 -9.40
CA MET A 22 -14.70 1.41 -8.76
C MET A 22 -13.38 1.61 -8.01
N GLY A 23 -12.85 2.84 -8.03
CA GLY A 23 -11.73 3.23 -7.18
C GLY A 23 -12.17 3.40 -5.72
N VAL A 24 -11.29 3.10 -4.78
CA VAL A 24 -11.52 3.45 -3.37
C VAL A 24 -11.42 4.96 -3.24
N THR A 25 -12.46 5.60 -2.71
CA THR A 25 -12.52 7.07 -2.58
C THR A 25 -11.77 7.57 -1.35
N ARG A 26 -11.52 8.89 -1.30
CA ARG A 26 -10.96 9.56 -0.11
C ARG A 26 -11.83 9.30 1.12
N ASP A 27 -13.15 9.46 1.01
CA ASP A 27 -14.07 9.30 2.13
C ASP A 27 -14.09 7.87 2.67
N MET A 28 -13.95 6.85 1.81
CA MET A 28 -13.77 5.47 2.25
C MET A 28 -12.47 5.29 3.02
N VAL A 29 -11.38 5.92 2.61
CA VAL A 29 -10.10 5.85 3.36
C VAL A 29 -10.23 6.53 4.72
N VAL A 30 -10.84 7.71 4.78
CA VAL A 30 -11.12 8.42 6.04
C VAL A 30 -12.02 7.59 6.96
N ALA A 31 -13.11 7.01 6.44
CA ALA A 31 -13.99 6.16 7.20
C ALA A 31 -13.27 4.91 7.74
N LEU A 32 -12.39 4.31 6.95
CA LEU A 32 -11.55 3.20 7.38
C LEU A 32 -10.59 3.62 8.49
N LEU A 33 -9.89 4.75 8.35
CA LEU A 33 -8.95 5.23 9.37
C LEU A 33 -9.63 5.53 10.70
N ARG A 34 -10.88 6.01 10.70
CA ARG A 34 -11.70 6.24 11.89
C ARG A 34 -12.39 5.00 12.41
N TYR A 35 -12.49 3.94 11.61
CA TYR A 35 -13.12 2.69 12.05
C TYR A 35 -12.37 2.08 13.24
N LYS A 36 -13.09 1.73 14.31
CA LYS A 36 -12.55 1.07 15.49
C LYS A 36 -12.58 -0.46 15.29
N PRO A 37 -11.45 -1.11 15.01
CA PRO A 37 -11.42 -2.53 14.71
C PRO A 37 -11.76 -3.36 15.96
N LYS A 38 -12.58 -4.40 15.80
CA LYS A 38 -13.00 -5.31 16.87
C LYS A 38 -11.92 -6.36 17.19
N ASN A 39 -10.98 -6.57 16.27
CA ASN A 39 -9.94 -7.58 16.41
C ASN A 39 -8.74 -7.27 15.50
N LEU A 40 -7.68 -8.03 15.67
CA LEU A 40 -6.41 -7.83 14.92
C LEU A 40 -6.55 -8.04 13.41
N VAL A 41 -7.49 -8.89 12.95
CA VAL A 41 -7.74 -9.12 11.51
C VAL A 41 -8.41 -7.90 10.88
N GLU A 42 -9.40 -7.32 11.52
CA GLU A 42 -10.03 -6.07 11.07
C GLU A 42 -9.03 -4.94 11.05
N PHE A 43 -8.18 -4.83 12.08
CA PHE A 43 -7.14 -3.82 12.15
C PHE A 43 -6.15 -3.96 10.99
N ARG A 44 -5.63 -5.17 10.73
CA ARG A 44 -4.77 -5.45 9.59
C ARG A 44 -5.44 -5.08 8.26
N ASN A 45 -6.69 -5.50 8.05
CA ASN A 45 -7.41 -5.29 6.79
C ASN A 45 -7.61 -3.79 6.51
N LYS A 46 -7.99 -3.03 7.52
CA LYS A 46 -8.09 -1.57 7.50
C LYS A 46 -6.78 -0.93 7.06
N LEU A 47 -5.68 -1.24 7.76
CA LEU A 47 -4.37 -0.65 7.51
C LEU A 47 -3.79 -1.05 6.15
N ALA A 48 -3.96 -2.33 5.75
CA ALA A 48 -3.56 -2.79 4.43
C ALA A 48 -4.26 -1.97 3.33
N THR A 49 -5.57 -1.76 3.46
CA THR A 49 -6.36 -1.00 2.49
C THR A 49 -5.92 0.45 2.43
N CYS A 50 -5.79 1.13 3.56
CA CYS A 50 -5.36 2.53 3.61
C CYS A 50 -3.94 2.71 3.03
N THR A 51 -3.00 1.84 3.41
CA THR A 51 -1.62 1.85 2.88
C THR A 51 -1.58 1.64 1.36
N LEU A 52 -2.35 0.68 0.86
CA LEU A 52 -2.43 0.43 -0.59
C LEU A 52 -3.04 1.61 -1.35
N CYS A 53 -4.05 2.28 -0.80
CA CYS A 53 -4.68 3.44 -1.42
C CYS A 53 -3.74 4.65 -1.45
N ILE A 54 -3.23 5.05 -0.29
CA ILE A 54 -2.37 6.24 -0.15
C ILE A 54 -1.06 6.03 -0.90
N GLY A 55 -0.49 4.82 -0.86
CA GLY A 55 0.73 4.46 -1.59
C GLY A 55 0.51 4.13 -3.07
N CYS A 56 -0.71 4.20 -3.59
CA CYS A 56 -1.06 3.81 -4.95
C CYS A 56 -0.50 2.42 -5.32
N MET A 57 -0.56 1.47 -4.39
CA MET A 57 0.07 0.15 -4.51
C MET A 57 -0.81 -0.89 -5.21
N ARG A 58 -0.15 -1.86 -5.85
CA ARG A 58 -0.81 -3.10 -6.28
C ARG A 58 -0.88 -4.11 -5.13
N PRO A 59 -1.85 -5.02 -5.11
CA PRO A 59 -1.91 -6.09 -4.09
C PRO A 59 -0.63 -6.90 -3.98
N GLY A 60 0.04 -7.17 -5.11
CA GLY A 60 1.32 -7.90 -5.12
C GLY A 60 2.46 -7.13 -4.48
N GLU A 61 2.44 -5.80 -4.51
CA GLU A 61 3.41 -4.95 -3.82
C GLU A 61 3.17 -4.99 -2.31
N GLY A 62 1.91 -4.91 -1.88
CA GLY A 62 1.53 -5.08 -0.47
C GLY A 62 1.83 -6.48 0.08
N ALA A 63 1.65 -7.52 -0.74
CA ALA A 63 1.96 -8.90 -0.34
C ALA A 63 3.48 -9.14 -0.13
N GLN A 64 4.33 -8.38 -0.80
CA GLN A 64 5.77 -8.49 -0.67
C GLN A 64 6.37 -7.56 0.40
N ALA A 65 5.61 -6.58 0.89
CA ALA A 65 6.06 -5.67 1.92
C ALA A 65 6.32 -6.43 3.23
N THR A 66 7.48 -6.20 3.83
CA THR A 66 7.86 -6.70 5.14
C THR A 66 7.92 -5.56 6.15
N SER A 67 7.86 -5.85 7.42
CA SER A 67 7.85 -4.82 8.47
C SER A 67 9.08 -3.92 8.42
N CYS A 68 10.25 -4.45 8.03
CA CYS A 68 11.46 -3.66 7.88
C CYS A 68 11.45 -2.72 6.64
N ASN A 69 10.49 -2.88 5.74
CA ASN A 69 10.31 -1.93 4.64
C ASN A 69 9.64 -0.63 5.09
N LEU A 70 8.98 -0.64 6.24
CA LEU A 70 8.37 0.55 6.84
C LEU A 70 9.33 1.19 7.82
N GLN A 71 9.74 2.42 7.54
CA GLN A 71 10.64 3.21 8.36
C GLN A 71 9.89 4.39 8.91
N PHE A 72 9.81 4.47 10.24
CA PHE A 72 9.29 5.62 10.95
C PHE A 72 10.43 6.63 11.17
N ASP A 73 10.16 7.91 10.96
CA ASP A 73 11.11 9.01 11.17
C ASP A 73 12.49 8.70 10.56
N SER A 74 12.46 8.35 9.29
CA SER A 74 13.58 7.75 8.56
C SER A 74 14.86 8.59 8.67
N ASP A 75 15.90 8.02 9.25
CA ASP A 75 17.25 8.57 9.34
C ASP A 75 17.86 8.95 7.98
N PHE A 76 17.35 8.37 6.90
CA PHE A 76 17.73 8.69 5.53
C PHE A 76 17.47 10.15 5.15
N LEU A 77 16.62 10.82 5.92
CA LEU A 77 16.21 12.22 5.71
C LEU A 77 16.71 13.13 6.83
N LYS A 78 17.65 12.66 7.65
CA LYS A 78 18.33 13.50 8.63
C LYS A 78 18.89 14.73 7.95
N GLY A 79 18.47 15.90 8.40
CA GLY A 79 18.87 17.19 7.86
C GLY A 79 17.83 17.88 6.98
N LEU A 80 16.72 17.21 6.62
CA LEU A 80 15.62 17.83 5.91
C LEU A 80 14.44 18.08 6.85
N PRO A 81 14.21 19.32 7.33
CA PRO A 81 13.18 19.62 8.35
C PRO A 81 11.76 19.18 7.97
N ALA A 82 11.45 19.17 6.66
CA ALA A 82 10.15 18.79 6.13
C ALA A 82 9.78 17.30 6.32
N TYR A 83 10.71 16.46 6.79
CA TYR A 83 10.51 15.00 6.86
C TYR A 83 10.50 14.41 8.27
N LYS A 84 10.64 15.26 9.29
CA LYS A 84 10.57 14.80 10.69
C LYS A 84 9.28 14.07 11.04
N ASP A 85 8.23 14.33 10.27
CA ASP A 85 6.88 13.85 10.56
C ASP A 85 6.31 12.95 9.47
N CYS A 86 7.14 12.10 8.86
CA CYS A 86 6.68 11.13 7.88
C CYS A 86 7.32 9.76 8.08
N SER A 87 6.62 8.72 7.65
CA SER A 87 7.20 7.40 7.45
C SER A 87 7.45 7.12 5.98
N SER A 88 8.34 6.18 5.72
CA SER A 88 8.68 5.75 4.38
C SER A 88 8.44 4.26 4.23
N LEU A 89 7.78 3.84 3.16
CA LEU A 89 7.63 2.43 2.81
C LEU A 89 8.42 2.13 1.53
N VAL A 90 9.33 1.16 1.62
CA VAL A 90 10.11 0.69 0.48
C VAL A 90 9.40 -0.46 -0.20
N VAL A 91 9.12 -0.32 -1.48
CA VAL A 91 8.63 -1.41 -2.33
C VAL A 91 9.82 -1.99 -3.09
N ASN A 92 10.29 -3.15 -2.68
CA ASN A 92 11.51 -3.76 -3.19
C ASN A 92 11.41 -4.29 -4.62
N LYS A 93 10.20 -4.56 -5.10
CA LYS A 93 9.98 -5.10 -6.46
C LYS A 93 8.69 -4.57 -7.05
N ARG A 94 8.79 -3.92 -8.20
CA ARG A 94 7.66 -3.58 -9.07
C ARG A 94 7.76 -4.33 -10.39
N LYS A 95 6.62 -4.55 -11.05
CA LYS A 95 6.56 -5.27 -12.34
C LYS A 95 7.48 -4.66 -13.41
N GLN A 96 7.77 -3.37 -13.30
CA GLN A 96 8.56 -2.60 -14.25
C GLN A 96 9.95 -2.22 -13.73
N ASP A 97 10.26 -2.51 -12.47
CA ASP A 97 11.56 -2.31 -11.87
C ASP A 97 12.43 -3.55 -12.11
N GLN A 98 12.97 -3.66 -13.31
CA GLN A 98 13.83 -4.78 -13.70
C GLN A 98 15.17 -4.74 -12.95
N GLU A 99 15.64 -3.56 -12.58
CA GLU A 99 16.91 -3.37 -11.87
C GLU A 99 16.78 -3.52 -10.34
N ARG A 100 15.54 -3.71 -9.84
CA ARG A 100 15.24 -3.88 -8.40
C ARG A 100 15.83 -2.76 -7.52
N LYS A 101 15.83 -1.53 -8.02
CA LYS A 101 16.31 -0.35 -7.27
C LYS A 101 15.41 0.01 -6.09
N GLY A 102 14.23 -0.62 -6.02
CA GLY A 102 13.22 -0.29 -5.05
C GLY A 102 12.51 1.03 -5.34
N HIS A 103 11.45 1.26 -4.60
CA HIS A 103 10.65 2.46 -4.74
C HIS A 103 10.18 2.91 -3.36
N TRP A 104 10.34 4.20 -3.08
CA TRP A 104 9.96 4.80 -1.82
C TRP A 104 8.59 5.45 -1.92
N MET A 105 7.73 5.16 -0.96
CA MET A 105 6.48 5.86 -0.74
C MET A 105 6.55 6.58 0.59
N ARG A 106 5.87 7.71 0.69
CA ARG A 106 5.87 8.55 1.87
C ARG A 106 4.47 8.71 2.43
N PHE A 107 4.38 8.64 3.75
CA PHE A 107 3.15 8.85 4.49
C PHE A 107 3.42 9.92 5.54
N GLY A 108 2.69 11.03 5.49
CA GLY A 108 2.79 12.07 6.50
C GLY A 108 2.09 11.67 7.79
N LYS A 109 2.41 12.37 8.87
CA LYS A 109 1.66 12.31 10.13
C LYS A 109 0.41 13.19 10.02
N SER A 110 -0.66 12.75 10.66
CA SER A 110 -1.82 13.57 10.92
C SER A 110 -1.77 14.12 12.36
N THR A 111 -2.31 15.31 12.56
CA THR A 111 -2.54 15.85 13.91
C THR A 111 -3.69 15.15 14.62
N ASP A 112 -4.59 14.50 13.85
CA ASP A 112 -5.64 13.65 14.36
C ASP A 112 -5.13 12.19 14.44
N PRO A 113 -4.95 11.61 15.64
CA PRO A 113 -4.45 10.25 15.80
C PRO A 113 -5.33 9.19 15.11
N GLU A 114 -6.63 9.45 14.97
CA GLU A 114 -7.55 8.55 14.27
C GLU A 114 -7.30 8.53 12.75
N LEU A 115 -6.71 9.60 12.21
CA LEU A 115 -6.34 9.70 10.80
C LEU A 115 -4.85 9.45 10.56
N ASP A 116 -4.04 9.29 11.62
CA ASP A 116 -2.61 9.04 11.50
C ASP A 116 -2.33 7.57 11.16
N LEU A 117 -2.12 7.30 9.87
CA LEU A 117 -1.76 5.97 9.38
C LEU A 117 -0.45 5.47 10.01
N ASN A 118 0.52 6.36 10.25
CA ASN A 118 1.82 5.98 10.81
C ASN A 118 1.68 5.49 12.25
N PHE A 119 0.94 6.24 13.07
CA PHE A 119 0.64 5.85 14.44
C PHE A 119 -0.09 4.50 14.49
N GLN A 120 -1.11 4.34 13.65
CA GLN A 120 -1.90 3.11 13.61
C GLN A 120 -1.10 1.91 13.10
N LEU A 121 -0.19 2.08 12.12
CA LEU A 121 0.71 1.03 11.66
C LEU A 121 1.69 0.62 12.77
N GLY A 122 2.25 1.59 13.50
CA GLY A 122 3.10 1.33 14.66
C GLY A 122 2.38 0.49 15.71
N LEU A 123 1.19 0.89 16.11
CA LEU A 123 0.35 0.18 17.07
C LEU A 123 0.02 -1.24 16.59
N PHE A 124 -0.34 -1.40 15.31
CA PHE A 124 -0.61 -2.73 14.75
C PHE A 124 0.62 -3.64 14.83
N MET A 125 1.80 -3.12 14.48
CA MET A 125 3.05 -3.90 14.51
C MET A 125 3.40 -4.36 15.94
N ASP A 126 3.10 -3.57 16.95
CA ASP A 126 3.27 -3.96 18.35
C ASP A 126 2.26 -5.05 18.76
N LEU A 127 0.99 -4.86 18.46
CA LEU A 127 -0.06 -5.82 18.78
C LEU A 127 0.08 -7.15 18.05
N ALA A 128 0.56 -7.12 16.81
CA ALA A 128 0.80 -8.31 15.99
C ALA A 128 2.17 -8.94 16.21
N LEU A 129 3.03 -8.36 17.05
CA LEU A 129 4.42 -8.77 17.29
C LEU A 129 5.23 -8.87 15.98
N THR A 130 5.04 -7.89 15.09
CA THR A 130 5.64 -7.87 13.75
C THR A 130 6.71 -6.79 13.59
N ARG A 131 7.23 -6.22 14.67
CA ARG A 131 8.33 -5.25 14.59
C ARG A 131 9.54 -5.84 13.88
N PRO A 132 10.28 -5.04 13.09
CA PRO A 132 11.46 -5.51 12.39
C PRO A 132 12.53 -6.00 13.39
N SER A 133 13.26 -7.04 12.99
CA SER A 133 14.44 -7.46 13.73
C SER A 133 15.52 -6.38 13.63
N PRO A 134 16.22 -6.04 14.73
CA PRO A 134 17.38 -5.13 14.71
C PRO A 134 18.46 -5.55 13.71
N ALA A 135 18.63 -6.86 13.48
CA ALA A 135 19.58 -7.41 12.52
C ALA A 135 19.20 -7.12 11.05
N CYS A 136 18.02 -6.58 10.79
CA CYS A 136 17.50 -6.39 9.44
C CYS A 136 17.87 -5.05 8.80
N ALA A 137 18.46 -4.11 9.53
CA ALA A 137 18.81 -2.78 9.02
C ALA A 137 19.66 -2.81 7.73
N ALA A 138 20.49 -3.84 7.55
CA ALA A 138 21.34 -4.01 6.38
C ALA A 138 20.61 -4.51 5.11
N HIS A 139 19.39 -5.04 5.22
CA HIS A 139 18.68 -5.65 4.09
C HIS A 139 17.75 -4.68 3.35
N GLN A 140 17.46 -3.52 3.92
CA GLN A 140 16.48 -2.57 3.42
C GLN A 140 16.79 -2.01 2.02
N LEU A 141 18.06 -1.98 1.63
CA LEU A 141 18.52 -1.32 0.41
C LEU A 141 18.78 -2.26 -0.78
N ARG A 142 18.59 -3.58 -0.63
CA ARG A 142 19.04 -4.56 -1.63
C ARG A 142 17.98 -5.03 -2.63
N GLY A 143 16.82 -4.41 -2.69
CA GLY A 143 15.77 -4.79 -3.67
C GLY A 143 15.25 -6.23 -3.53
N LYS A 144 15.62 -6.94 -2.47
CA LYS A 144 15.15 -8.30 -2.14
C LYS A 144 14.19 -8.22 -0.96
N ARG A 145 13.19 -9.10 -0.98
CA ARG A 145 12.34 -9.29 0.20
C ARG A 145 13.20 -9.78 1.37
N CYS A 146 13.03 -9.15 2.52
CA CYS A 146 13.62 -9.65 3.75
C CYS A 146 12.96 -10.98 4.15
N LEU A 147 13.77 -12.01 4.38
CA LEU A 147 13.29 -13.33 4.81
C LEU A 147 13.21 -13.46 6.34
N THR A 148 13.88 -12.57 7.07
CA THR A 148 13.95 -12.60 8.53
C THR A 148 12.88 -11.75 9.20
N CYS A 149 12.34 -10.74 8.49
CA CYS A 149 11.27 -9.91 9.02
C CYS A 149 9.89 -10.41 8.57
N PRO A 150 8.90 -10.34 9.44
CA PRO A 150 7.54 -10.72 9.11
C PRO A 150 6.96 -9.81 8.02
N PRO A 151 5.94 -10.29 7.27
CA PRO A 151 5.17 -9.44 6.37
C PRO A 151 4.57 -8.24 7.10
N LEU A 152 4.46 -7.09 6.42
CA LEU A 152 3.81 -5.91 6.98
C LEU A 152 2.31 -6.18 7.27
N PHE A 153 1.67 -6.95 6.40
CA PHE A 153 0.28 -7.39 6.56
C PHE A 153 0.21 -8.92 6.56
N PRO A 154 0.57 -9.58 7.67
CA PRO A 154 0.70 -11.04 7.72
C PRO A 154 -0.64 -11.74 7.62
N LYS A 155 -0.63 -13.01 7.21
CA LYS A 155 -1.75 -13.91 7.50
C LYS A 155 -1.85 -14.12 9.02
N LEU A 156 -3.07 -14.09 9.51
CA LEU A 156 -3.39 -14.33 10.90
C LEU A 156 -4.35 -15.52 11.01
N HIS A 157 -4.28 -16.26 12.10
CA HIS A 157 -5.21 -17.34 12.42
C HIS A 157 -5.63 -17.26 13.89
N LYS A 158 -6.72 -17.91 14.22
CA LYS A 158 -7.12 -18.09 15.63
C LYS A 158 -6.29 -19.22 16.23
N GLY A 159 -5.54 -18.89 17.26
CA GLY A 159 -4.83 -19.86 18.09
C GLY A 159 -5.75 -20.53 19.11
N PRO A 160 -5.20 -21.47 19.90
CA PRO A 160 -5.87 -22.00 21.07
C PRO A 160 -6.33 -20.87 21.99
N GLY A 161 -7.56 -20.91 22.47
CA GLY A 161 -8.15 -19.83 23.29
C GLY A 161 -8.76 -18.68 22.49
N GLY A 162 -8.80 -18.75 21.14
CA GLY A 162 -9.47 -17.77 20.29
C GLY A 162 -8.71 -16.48 20.02
N ALA A 163 -7.50 -16.32 20.54
CA ALA A 163 -6.64 -15.18 20.26
C ALA A 163 -6.11 -15.20 18.80
N TRP A 164 -6.01 -14.04 18.17
CA TRP A 164 -5.41 -13.91 16.83
C TRP A 164 -3.90 -13.89 16.93
N THR A 165 -3.23 -14.78 16.20
CA THR A 165 -1.77 -14.92 16.16
C THR A 165 -1.29 -14.99 14.72
N LEU A 166 0.04 -14.88 14.53
CA LEU A 166 0.66 -15.07 13.22
C LEU A 166 0.43 -16.49 12.72
N HIS A 167 0.02 -16.62 11.47
CA HIS A 167 -0.07 -17.92 10.81
C HIS A 167 1.34 -18.53 10.67
N PRO A 168 1.53 -19.88 10.78
CA PRO A 168 2.83 -20.52 10.57
C PRO A 168 3.50 -20.18 9.22
N ASP A 169 2.69 -20.01 8.17
CA ASP A 169 3.10 -19.38 6.91
C ASP A 169 2.47 -17.97 6.83
N PRO A 170 3.13 -16.93 7.39
CA PRO A 170 2.51 -15.61 7.54
C PRO A 170 2.46 -14.81 6.25
N VAL A 171 3.11 -15.28 5.17
CA VAL A 171 3.24 -14.55 3.92
C VAL A 171 1.91 -14.53 3.15
N PRO A 172 1.32 -13.35 2.90
CA PRO A 172 0.11 -13.25 2.12
C PRO A 172 0.40 -13.40 0.62
N SER A 173 -0.54 -14.00 -0.11
CA SER A 173 -0.56 -13.90 -1.57
C SER A 173 -1.20 -12.57 -2.01
N PRO A 174 -1.03 -12.14 -3.28
CA PRO A 174 -1.76 -10.99 -3.83
C PRO A 174 -3.29 -11.14 -3.74
N ALA A 175 -3.80 -12.37 -3.86
CA ALA A 175 -5.22 -12.66 -3.68
C ALA A 175 -5.67 -12.46 -2.23
N CYS A 176 -4.84 -12.86 -1.26
CA CYS A 176 -5.09 -12.62 0.16
C CYS A 176 -5.16 -11.11 0.46
N VAL A 177 -4.23 -10.32 -0.08
CA VAL A 177 -4.25 -8.85 0.08
C VAL A 177 -5.50 -8.24 -0.58
N SER A 178 -5.90 -8.73 -1.75
CA SER A 178 -7.16 -8.30 -2.37
C SER A 178 -8.38 -8.62 -1.50
N ALA A 179 -8.40 -9.77 -0.84
CA ALA A 179 -9.45 -10.14 0.10
C ALA A 179 -9.45 -9.23 1.35
N MET A 180 -8.28 -8.80 1.84
CA MET A 180 -8.20 -7.81 2.92
C MET A 180 -8.89 -6.50 2.55
N VAL A 181 -8.71 -6.02 1.31
CA VAL A 181 -9.34 -4.80 0.81
C VAL A 181 -10.86 -4.92 0.80
N THR A 182 -11.38 -6.00 0.21
CA THR A 182 -12.84 -6.19 0.16
C THR A 182 -13.43 -6.39 1.57
N ALA A 183 -12.73 -7.08 2.46
CA ALA A 183 -13.15 -7.23 3.85
C ALA A 183 -13.18 -5.86 4.57
N ALA A 184 -12.16 -5.03 4.39
CA ALA A 184 -12.10 -3.70 4.99
C ALA A 184 -13.25 -2.80 4.52
N LEU A 185 -13.53 -2.78 3.21
CA LEU A 185 -14.64 -1.98 2.67
C LEU A 185 -16.01 -2.42 3.22
N ARG A 186 -16.21 -3.73 3.41
CA ARG A 186 -17.45 -4.25 4.08
C ARG A 186 -17.58 -3.76 5.51
N MET A 187 -16.48 -3.58 6.25
CA MET A 187 -16.52 -3.08 7.64
C MET A 187 -17.15 -1.68 7.73
N ILE A 188 -17.04 -0.88 6.68
CA ILE A 188 -17.64 0.46 6.58
C ILE A 188 -18.94 0.48 5.74
N GLY A 189 -19.55 -0.69 5.50
CA GLY A 189 -20.86 -0.79 4.84
C GLY A 189 -20.84 -0.65 3.31
N VAL A 190 -19.66 -0.71 2.66
CA VAL A 190 -19.56 -0.59 1.20
C VAL A 190 -19.91 -1.92 0.54
N ASP A 191 -20.79 -1.90 -0.46
CA ASP A 191 -20.98 -3.05 -1.36
C ASP A 191 -19.70 -3.28 -2.17
N THR A 192 -19.14 -4.47 -2.03
CA THR A 192 -17.84 -4.81 -2.60
C THR A 192 -17.90 -5.52 -3.95
N ALA A 193 -19.06 -5.67 -4.57
CA ALA A 193 -19.21 -6.36 -5.85
C ALA A 193 -18.33 -5.74 -6.98
N ALA A 194 -18.19 -4.40 -6.98
CA ALA A 194 -17.37 -3.66 -7.93
C ALA A 194 -15.91 -3.45 -7.47
N PHE A 195 -15.50 -3.98 -6.32
CA PHE A 195 -14.19 -3.72 -5.74
C PHE A 195 -13.25 -4.93 -5.79
N SER A 196 -11.95 -4.64 -5.86
CA SER A 196 -10.86 -5.61 -5.75
C SER A 196 -9.61 -4.89 -5.25
N GLY A 197 -8.53 -5.60 -4.96
CA GLY A 197 -7.28 -4.96 -4.50
C GLY A 197 -6.69 -3.94 -5.48
N VAL A 198 -6.98 -4.03 -6.78
CA VAL A 198 -6.55 -3.04 -7.78
C VAL A 198 -7.27 -1.70 -7.61
N CYS A 199 -8.44 -1.69 -6.98
CA CYS A 199 -9.24 -0.49 -6.75
C CYS A 199 -8.56 0.51 -5.81
N CYS A 200 -7.68 0.05 -4.92
CA CYS A 200 -6.86 0.92 -4.08
C CYS A 200 -5.91 1.77 -4.92
N ARG A 201 -5.16 1.15 -5.85
CA ARG A 201 -4.25 1.89 -6.74
C ARG A 201 -4.99 2.88 -7.63
N MET A 202 -6.11 2.46 -8.20
CA MET A 202 -6.95 3.31 -9.05
C MET A 202 -7.52 4.47 -8.24
N GLY A 203 -8.06 4.20 -7.05
CA GLY A 203 -8.59 5.22 -6.16
C GLY A 203 -7.53 6.22 -5.70
N GLY A 204 -6.37 5.74 -5.25
CA GLY A 204 -5.27 6.60 -4.83
C GLY A 204 -4.80 7.55 -5.93
N LEU A 205 -4.67 7.05 -7.17
CA LEU A 205 -4.32 7.88 -8.32
C LEU A 205 -5.42 8.90 -8.65
N THR A 206 -6.68 8.49 -8.61
CA THR A 206 -7.82 9.39 -8.87
C THR A 206 -7.86 10.52 -7.85
N VAL A 207 -7.82 10.20 -6.56
CA VAL A 207 -7.81 11.20 -5.46
C VAL A 207 -6.64 12.18 -5.61
N ALA A 208 -5.44 11.67 -5.92
CA ALA A 208 -4.26 12.52 -6.08
C ALA A 208 -4.35 13.41 -7.33
N THR A 209 -4.91 12.91 -8.43
CA THR A 209 -5.16 13.70 -9.65
C THR A 209 -6.17 14.81 -9.37
N GLU A 210 -7.28 14.50 -8.72
CA GLU A 210 -8.32 15.47 -8.35
C GLU A 210 -7.79 16.55 -7.39
N ALA A 211 -6.81 16.20 -6.57
CA ALA A 211 -6.12 17.16 -5.70
C ALA A 211 -5.04 17.99 -6.42
N GLY A 212 -4.88 17.81 -7.74
CA GLY A 212 -3.92 18.58 -8.53
C GLY A 212 -2.45 18.14 -8.39
N VAL A 213 -2.20 16.92 -7.91
CA VAL A 213 -0.83 16.38 -7.84
C VAL A 213 -0.28 16.22 -9.25
N PRO A 214 0.91 16.77 -9.57
CA PRO A 214 1.49 16.68 -10.90
C PRO A 214 1.63 15.24 -11.39
N GLU A 215 1.32 15.00 -12.66
CA GLU A 215 1.31 13.66 -13.27
C GLU A 215 2.65 12.93 -13.11
N THR A 216 3.77 13.66 -13.21
CA THR A 216 5.10 13.12 -12.97
C THR A 216 5.27 12.53 -11.57
N ILE A 217 4.68 13.15 -10.56
CA ILE A 217 4.69 12.68 -9.17
C ILE A 217 3.81 11.44 -9.04
N LEU A 218 2.62 11.44 -9.67
CA LEU A 218 1.71 10.29 -9.68
C LEU A 218 2.37 9.08 -10.32
N TRP A 219 3.11 9.25 -11.42
CA TRP A 219 3.86 8.16 -12.06
C TRP A 219 4.98 7.65 -11.16
N MET A 220 5.71 8.54 -10.51
CA MET A 220 6.72 8.15 -9.53
C MET A 220 6.10 7.35 -8.39
N GLN A 221 5.05 7.87 -7.74
CA GLN A 221 4.39 7.21 -6.62
C GLN A 221 3.81 5.85 -7.02
N SER A 222 3.17 5.78 -8.17
CA SER A 222 2.52 4.57 -8.66
C SER A 222 3.47 3.61 -9.40
N GLY A 223 4.68 4.06 -9.78
CA GLY A 223 5.64 3.28 -10.56
C GLY A 223 5.14 2.92 -11.96
N HIS A 224 4.38 3.79 -12.60
CA HIS A 224 4.07 3.65 -14.03
C HIS A 224 5.29 3.99 -14.88
N ALA A 225 5.53 3.17 -15.92
CA ALA A 225 6.70 3.31 -16.79
C ALA A 225 6.41 4.17 -18.01
N GLN A 226 5.81 5.33 -17.83
CA GLN A 226 5.79 6.28 -18.94
C GLN A 226 7.00 7.21 -18.80
N ASP A 227 7.81 7.16 -19.85
CA ASP A 227 8.99 7.97 -20.06
C ASP A 227 10.27 7.58 -19.31
N ARG A 228 11.11 6.75 -19.96
CA ARG A 228 12.48 6.48 -19.52
C ARG A 228 13.33 7.77 -19.40
N ALA A 229 12.98 8.83 -20.13
CA ALA A 229 13.68 10.11 -20.09
C ALA A 229 13.37 10.87 -18.78
N ALA A 230 12.10 10.97 -18.36
CA ALA A 230 11.73 11.61 -17.11
C ALA A 230 12.37 10.93 -15.89
N ARG A 231 12.53 9.60 -15.91
CA ARG A 231 13.23 8.84 -14.84
C ARG A 231 14.71 9.21 -14.68
N ARG A 232 15.39 9.67 -15.73
CA ARG A 232 16.80 10.12 -15.64
C ARG A 232 16.92 11.49 -14.97
N TYR A 233 15.92 12.35 -15.10
CA TYR A 233 15.93 13.72 -14.58
C TYR A 233 15.19 13.87 -13.26
N VAL A 234 14.19 13.03 -13.01
CA VAL A 234 13.48 12.94 -11.73
C VAL A 234 14.17 11.89 -10.84
N ARG A 235 15.48 11.97 -10.73
CA ARG A 235 16.13 11.47 -9.52
C ARG A 235 15.53 12.25 -8.38
N LEU A 236 15.23 11.57 -7.29
CA LEU A 236 14.72 12.03 -6.00
C LEU A 236 15.42 13.29 -5.43
N THR A 237 15.61 14.31 -6.26
CA THR A 237 16.20 15.60 -5.89
C THR A 237 15.19 16.48 -5.15
N ASN A 238 13.91 16.14 -5.22
CA ASN A 238 12.90 16.83 -4.42
C ASN A 238 11.93 15.79 -3.80
N PRO A 239 12.31 15.20 -2.66
CA PRO A 239 11.45 14.30 -1.91
C PRO A 239 10.17 14.97 -1.40
N ASP A 240 10.11 16.31 -1.29
CA ASP A 240 8.92 17.06 -0.87
C ASP A 240 7.69 16.70 -1.72
N ARG A 241 7.89 16.46 -3.00
CA ARG A 241 6.80 16.15 -3.92
C ARG A 241 6.19 14.76 -3.73
N LEU A 242 6.90 13.80 -3.15
CA LEU A 242 6.30 12.50 -2.80
C LEU A 242 5.31 12.63 -1.64
N TYR A 243 5.47 13.67 -0.83
CA TYR A 243 4.56 14.03 0.24
C TYR A 243 3.21 14.57 -0.30
N ASP A 244 3.21 15.13 -1.49
CA ASP A 244 2.00 15.69 -2.11
C ASP A 244 0.92 14.62 -2.35
N THR A 245 1.30 13.38 -2.60
CA THR A 245 0.32 12.28 -2.73
C THR A 245 -0.42 12.03 -1.41
N TRP A 246 0.28 12.14 -0.29
CA TRP A 246 -0.34 12.04 1.03
C TRP A 246 -1.21 13.27 1.32
N ARG A 247 -0.73 14.48 1.03
CA ARG A 247 -1.50 15.74 1.18
C ARG A 247 -2.81 15.74 0.41
N ALA A 248 -2.86 15.04 -0.75
CA ALA A 248 -4.06 14.91 -1.55
C ALA A 248 -5.22 14.25 -0.78
N PHE A 249 -4.92 13.41 0.19
CA PHE A 249 -5.95 12.84 1.06
C PHE A 249 -6.41 13.82 2.15
N ARG A 250 -5.69 14.94 2.38
CA ARG A 250 -5.96 15.93 3.43
C ARG A 250 -6.25 15.28 4.80
N LEU A 251 -5.38 14.33 5.20
CA LEU A 251 -5.44 13.62 6.48
C LEU A 251 -4.74 14.41 7.58
#